data_3231e43b5fea5ec8d12216a96ca08546
#
_entry.id   3231e43b5fea5ec8d12216a96ca08546
#
_cell.length_a   1.000
_cell.length_b   1.000
_cell.length_c   1.000
_cell.angle_alpha   90.00
_cell.angle_beta   90.00
_cell.angle_gamma   90.00
#
_symmetry.space_group_name_H-M   'P 1'
#
loop_
_entity.id
_entity.type
_entity.pdbx_description
1 polymer ?
#
loop_
_entity_poly.entity_id
_entity_poly.type
_entity_poly.pdbx_seq_one_letter_code
_entity_poly.pdbx_strand_id
1 'polypeptide(L)'
;NGCPVNNVIPDFNSLVMDSDWQTALEVLHGTNNFPEFTGRICPAPCEAACTLNFNSEAVGIKSIEQAIIDRGWSEGWVKPVISKLQTGKRVAIVGSGPAGLAAGQQLARLGHSVVIFEKSNRIGGLLRYGIPDFKMEKYNIDRRIDQMEQEGVVFEKSVLVGKISQKDAKNFSGKVLSPEALENDFDAVLIAGGAEQPRDLPVPGRQLSGVHFAMDFLPLQNMICAGDKLEHSLSAKDKHVVVIGGGDTGSDCVGTSNRQGAKSVTQFELMPQPPKEENKGLTWPYWPQKLRTSSSHQEGCERQFALATKEFMGENGKVTAVKTCSLVWENGKYSEVEGSEKIYPADLVLLSMGFVSPTQSLIADFQVEKDSRGNVKASDNGLDSYTTNRKNVFAAGDVRRGQSLVVWAIREGRKAAEAINKFLSTP
;
A
#
# COMPACT_ATOMS: atom_id res chain seq x y z
N ASN A 1 1.89 14.27 -17.88
CA ASN A 1 1.37 14.16 -16.51
C ASN A 1 1.58 12.75 -15.94
N GLY A 2 2.81 12.48 -15.45
CA GLY A 2 3.11 11.17 -14.85
C GLY A 2 2.58 11.01 -13.41
N CYS A 3 2.13 12.09 -12.76
CA CYS A 3 1.64 12.05 -11.38
C CYS A 3 0.12 11.76 -11.32
N PRO A 4 -0.33 10.67 -10.68
CA PRO A 4 -1.76 10.34 -10.58
C PRO A 4 -2.62 11.37 -9.86
N VAL A 5 -2.10 12.06 -8.83
CA VAL A 5 -2.84 13.15 -8.15
C VAL A 5 -2.78 14.47 -8.91
N ASN A 6 -2.12 14.50 -10.07
CA ASN A 6 -1.91 15.69 -10.89
C ASN A 6 -1.18 16.82 -10.16
N ASN A 7 -0.14 16.50 -9.40
CA ASN A 7 0.70 17.51 -8.76
C ASN A 7 1.18 18.53 -9.81
N VAL A 8 1.12 19.79 -9.44
CA VAL A 8 1.56 20.92 -10.27
C VAL A 8 3.08 21.07 -10.10
N ILE A 9 3.82 20.08 -10.64
CA ILE A 9 5.25 19.85 -10.38
C ILE A 9 6.12 21.03 -10.83
N PRO A 10 5.95 21.62 -12.01
CA PRO A 10 6.74 22.78 -12.41
C PRO A 10 6.60 23.96 -11.47
N ASP A 11 5.39 24.21 -10.96
CA ASP A 11 5.08 25.38 -10.13
C ASP A 11 5.76 25.26 -8.77
N PHE A 12 5.61 24.13 -8.07
CA PHE A 12 6.28 23.99 -6.77
C PHE A 12 7.81 23.91 -6.91
N ASN A 13 8.35 23.38 -8.03
CA ASN A 13 9.79 23.39 -8.28
C ASN A 13 10.31 24.82 -8.49
N SER A 14 9.58 25.67 -9.25
CA SER A 14 9.92 27.08 -9.42
C SER A 14 9.91 27.84 -8.10
N LEU A 15 8.87 27.63 -7.29
CA LEU A 15 8.75 28.26 -5.97
C LEU A 15 9.89 27.85 -5.03
N VAL A 16 10.29 26.58 -5.04
CA VAL A 16 11.45 26.12 -4.26
C VAL A 16 12.75 26.77 -4.77
N MET A 17 12.93 26.92 -6.07
CA MET A 17 14.08 27.60 -6.66
C MET A 17 14.15 29.05 -6.20
N ASP A 18 13.00 29.73 -6.11
CA ASP A 18 12.89 31.12 -5.64
C ASP A 18 12.87 31.21 -4.10
N SER A 19 13.08 30.09 -3.39
CA SER A 19 13.08 30.01 -1.93
C SER A 19 11.72 30.32 -1.27
N ASP A 20 10.62 30.32 -2.03
CA ASP A 20 9.25 30.45 -1.53
C ASP A 20 8.64 29.11 -1.16
N TRP A 21 9.17 28.52 -0.10
CA TRP A 21 8.81 27.19 0.38
C TRP A 21 7.39 27.09 0.92
N GLN A 22 6.86 28.17 1.50
CA GLN A 22 5.51 28.17 2.05
C GLN A 22 4.47 28.09 0.93
N THR A 23 4.61 28.91 -0.11
CA THR A 23 3.73 28.84 -1.29
C THR A 23 3.90 27.50 -2.03
N ALA A 24 5.12 26.95 -2.11
CA ALA A 24 5.35 25.63 -2.67
C ALA A 24 4.55 24.53 -1.91
N LEU A 25 4.49 24.61 -0.57
CA LEU A 25 3.69 23.71 0.26
C LEU A 25 2.19 23.86 -0.02
N GLU A 26 1.67 25.08 -0.16
CA GLU A 26 0.27 25.35 -0.46
C GLU A 26 -0.12 24.75 -1.83
N VAL A 27 0.71 24.95 -2.85
CA VAL A 27 0.53 24.35 -4.19
C VAL A 27 0.51 22.83 -4.10
N LEU A 28 1.44 22.24 -3.37
CA LEU A 28 1.55 20.79 -3.22
C LEU A 28 0.34 20.20 -2.49
N HIS A 29 -0.10 20.81 -1.38
CA HIS A 29 -1.29 20.39 -0.65
C HIS A 29 -2.59 20.56 -1.44
N GLY A 30 -2.62 21.45 -2.42
CA GLY A 30 -3.78 21.62 -3.32
C GLY A 30 -4.16 20.33 -4.06
N THR A 31 -3.18 19.47 -4.36
CA THR A 31 -3.38 18.23 -5.11
C THR A 31 -3.12 16.97 -4.28
N ASN A 32 -2.26 17.02 -3.26
CA ASN A 32 -1.84 15.88 -2.46
C ASN A 32 -2.04 16.15 -0.96
N ASN A 33 -2.83 15.31 -0.29
CA ASN A 33 -3.05 15.42 1.16
C ASN A 33 -1.80 15.07 1.97
N PHE A 34 -1.00 14.13 1.49
CA PHE A 34 0.06 13.46 2.27
C PHE A 34 1.39 13.42 1.53
N PRO A 35 2.02 14.59 1.26
CA PRO A 35 3.32 14.61 0.58
C PRO A 35 4.42 13.88 1.36
N GLU A 36 4.32 13.79 2.69
CA GLU A 36 5.25 13.03 3.52
C GLU A 36 5.22 11.52 3.24
N PHE A 37 4.06 10.97 2.79
CA PHE A 37 3.97 9.58 2.40
C PHE A 37 4.49 9.40 0.99
N THR A 38 3.98 10.17 0.03
CA THR A 38 4.41 10.07 -1.38
C THR A 38 5.88 10.40 -1.56
N GLY A 39 6.38 11.43 -0.88
CA GLY A 39 7.79 11.81 -0.92
C GLY A 39 8.75 10.72 -0.43
N ARG A 40 8.29 9.80 0.44
CA ARG A 40 9.10 8.70 0.95
C ARG A 40 8.91 7.39 0.19
N ILE A 41 7.68 7.01 -0.12
CA ILE A 41 7.38 5.64 -0.58
C ILE A 41 6.74 5.57 -1.99
N CYS A 42 6.40 6.70 -2.62
CA CYS A 42 5.93 6.66 -4.00
C CYS A 42 7.08 6.21 -4.93
N PRO A 43 6.84 5.27 -5.86
CA PRO A 43 7.87 4.88 -6.83
C PRO A 43 8.15 5.96 -7.88
N ALA A 44 7.48 7.12 -7.80
CA ALA A 44 7.68 8.33 -8.59
C ALA A 44 7.49 8.12 -10.11
N PRO A 45 6.29 7.72 -10.58
CA PRO A 45 6.02 7.63 -12.02
C PRO A 45 6.18 8.99 -12.73
N CYS A 46 6.09 10.10 -12.00
CA CYS A 46 6.37 11.43 -12.50
C CYS A 46 7.84 11.64 -12.93
N GLU A 47 8.80 11.04 -12.21
CA GLU A 47 10.21 11.08 -12.58
C GLU A 47 10.47 10.22 -13.83
N ALA A 48 9.82 9.05 -13.94
CA ALA A 48 9.88 8.23 -15.14
C ALA A 48 9.36 8.97 -16.38
N ALA A 49 8.26 9.73 -16.22
CA ALA A 49 7.64 10.51 -17.29
C ALA A 49 8.25 11.91 -17.51
N CYS A 50 9.25 12.29 -16.71
CA CYS A 50 9.91 13.58 -16.83
C CYS A 50 10.53 13.76 -18.24
N THR A 51 10.29 14.91 -18.87
CA THR A 51 10.83 15.20 -20.20
C THR A 51 12.37 15.29 -20.21
N LEU A 52 12.96 15.75 -19.11
CA LEU A 52 14.43 15.74 -18.95
C LEU A 52 14.98 14.31 -18.93
N ASN A 53 14.23 13.33 -18.45
CA ASN A 53 14.63 11.92 -18.45
C ASN A 53 14.90 11.38 -19.86
N PHE A 54 14.53 12.11 -20.92
CA PHE A 54 14.75 11.67 -22.30
C PHE A 54 16.23 11.74 -22.70
N ASN A 55 16.93 12.77 -22.31
CA ASN A 55 18.34 13.04 -22.71
C ASN A 55 19.27 13.40 -21.54
N SER A 56 18.76 13.41 -20.30
CA SER A 56 19.52 13.63 -19.08
C SER A 56 18.90 12.84 -17.92
N GLU A 57 19.31 13.08 -16.70
CA GLU A 57 18.64 12.56 -15.52
C GLU A 57 17.31 13.29 -15.28
N ALA A 58 16.32 12.56 -14.77
CA ALA A 58 15.04 13.14 -14.37
C ALA A 58 15.22 14.12 -13.21
N VAL A 59 14.33 15.11 -13.12
CA VAL A 59 14.22 15.94 -11.91
C VAL A 59 13.89 15.04 -10.72
N GLY A 60 14.56 15.24 -9.59
CA GLY A 60 14.29 14.52 -8.34
C GLY A 60 12.99 15.02 -7.68
N ILE A 61 11.85 14.82 -8.36
CA ILE A 61 10.54 15.36 -7.98
C ILE A 61 10.12 14.87 -6.60
N LYS A 62 10.30 13.57 -6.35
CA LYS A 62 9.96 12.94 -5.09
C LYS A 62 10.75 13.52 -3.92
N SER A 63 12.04 13.75 -4.08
CA SER A 63 12.88 14.34 -3.04
C SER A 63 12.55 15.81 -2.78
N ILE A 64 12.19 16.56 -3.80
CA ILE A 64 11.72 17.95 -3.66
C ILE A 64 10.38 17.98 -2.91
N GLU A 65 9.42 17.12 -3.29
CA GLU A 65 8.15 16.96 -2.60
C GLU A 65 8.35 16.65 -1.11
N GLN A 66 9.26 15.72 -0.80
CA GLN A 66 9.63 15.40 0.58
C GLN A 66 10.23 16.59 1.32
N ALA A 67 11.16 17.32 0.70
CA ALA A 67 11.79 18.49 1.31
C ALA A 67 10.78 19.60 1.61
N ILE A 68 9.82 19.84 0.71
CA ILE A 68 8.76 20.85 0.92
C ILE A 68 7.93 20.49 2.16
N ILE A 69 7.44 19.27 2.27
CA ILE A 69 6.58 18.89 3.39
C ILE A 69 7.33 18.78 4.71
N ASP A 70 8.58 18.28 4.70
CA ASP A 70 9.38 18.17 5.91
C ASP A 70 9.70 19.57 6.46
N ARG A 71 10.03 20.53 5.60
CA ARG A 71 10.18 21.92 5.98
C ARG A 71 8.86 22.52 6.49
N GLY A 72 7.75 22.26 5.79
CA GLY A 72 6.42 22.73 6.23
C GLY A 72 6.05 22.29 7.64
N TRP A 73 6.39 21.07 8.02
CA TRP A 73 6.20 20.56 9.37
C TRP A 73 7.17 21.24 10.36
N SER A 74 8.45 21.38 10.01
CA SER A 74 9.46 21.96 10.91
C SER A 74 9.21 23.44 11.22
N GLU A 75 8.70 24.18 10.23
CA GLU A 75 8.36 25.61 10.36
C GLU A 75 6.94 25.86 10.92
N GLY A 76 6.18 24.78 11.18
CA GLY A 76 4.81 24.88 11.71
C GLY A 76 3.79 25.46 10.72
N TRP A 77 4.04 25.36 9.42
CA TRP A 77 3.09 25.82 8.38
C TRP A 77 1.96 24.82 8.14
N VAL A 78 2.19 23.54 8.42
CA VAL A 78 1.15 22.52 8.31
C VAL A 78 0.21 22.61 9.52
N LYS A 79 -0.93 23.28 9.32
CA LYS A 79 -1.93 23.54 10.35
C LYS A 79 -3.24 22.81 10.04
N PRO A 80 -4.06 22.50 11.07
CA PRO A 80 -5.42 21.99 10.86
C PRO A 80 -6.28 23.00 10.08
N VAL A 81 -7.03 22.48 9.11
CA VAL A 81 -8.00 23.26 8.32
C VAL A 81 -9.40 22.93 8.83
N ILE A 82 -9.91 23.76 9.72
CA ILE A 82 -11.23 23.57 10.36
C ILE A 82 -12.30 24.20 9.48
N SER A 83 -13.29 23.40 9.07
CA SER A 83 -14.43 23.90 8.30
C SER A 83 -15.29 24.87 9.13
N LYS A 84 -15.64 25.99 8.52
CA LYS A 84 -16.62 26.91 9.10
C LYS A 84 -18.07 26.47 8.86
N LEU A 85 -18.28 25.58 7.88
CA LEU A 85 -19.58 25.01 7.55
C LEU A 85 -19.76 23.70 8.28
N GLN A 86 -20.97 23.48 8.82
CA GLN A 86 -21.39 22.19 9.36
C GLN A 86 -22.58 21.72 8.53
N THR A 87 -22.43 20.64 7.78
CA THR A 87 -23.48 20.14 6.89
C THR A 87 -24.55 19.33 7.61
N GLY A 88 -24.27 18.89 8.84
CA GLY A 88 -25.12 17.97 9.59
C GLY A 88 -25.10 16.53 9.04
N LYS A 89 -24.32 16.25 8.00
CA LYS A 89 -24.20 14.93 7.38
C LYS A 89 -23.07 14.12 8.00
N ARG A 90 -23.33 12.83 8.21
CA ARG A 90 -22.41 11.88 8.83
C ARG A 90 -21.88 10.88 7.79
N VAL A 91 -20.58 10.69 7.73
CA VAL A 91 -19.93 9.75 6.79
C VAL A 91 -19.10 8.74 7.56
N ALA A 92 -19.33 7.45 7.32
CA ALA A 92 -18.51 6.35 7.79
C ALA A 92 -17.47 5.96 6.72
N ILE A 93 -16.23 5.74 7.15
CA ILE A 93 -15.15 5.25 6.27
C ILE A 93 -14.61 3.95 6.86
N VAL A 94 -14.58 2.89 6.09
CA VAL A 94 -14.08 1.57 6.49
C VAL A 94 -12.68 1.36 5.96
N GLY A 95 -11.69 1.45 6.82
CA GLY A 95 -10.27 1.34 6.53
C GLY A 95 -9.54 2.68 6.58
N SER A 96 -8.41 2.69 7.29
CA SER A 96 -7.56 3.86 7.53
C SER A 96 -6.29 3.89 6.67
N GLY A 97 -6.27 3.17 5.55
CA GLY A 97 -5.21 3.29 4.56
C GLY A 97 -5.22 4.66 3.85
N PRO A 98 -4.28 4.92 2.92
CA PRO A 98 -4.15 6.22 2.26
C PRO A 98 -5.44 6.75 1.60
N ALA A 99 -6.27 5.84 1.05
CA ALA A 99 -7.55 6.22 0.44
C ALA A 99 -8.56 6.70 1.49
N GLY A 100 -8.71 5.95 2.59
CA GLY A 100 -9.62 6.31 3.68
C GLY A 100 -9.19 7.59 4.38
N LEU A 101 -7.90 7.77 4.64
CA LEU A 101 -7.35 9.00 5.23
C LEU A 101 -7.59 10.21 4.31
N ALA A 102 -7.31 10.10 3.00
CA ALA A 102 -7.52 11.20 2.05
C ALA A 102 -9.00 11.58 1.94
N ALA A 103 -9.88 10.58 1.87
CA ALA A 103 -11.33 10.85 1.84
C ALA A 103 -11.81 11.50 3.15
N GLY A 104 -11.37 10.98 4.29
CA GLY A 104 -11.76 11.50 5.61
C GLY A 104 -11.36 12.95 5.80
N GLN A 105 -10.12 13.30 5.45
CA GLN A 105 -9.65 14.68 5.55
C GLN A 105 -10.44 15.62 4.62
N GLN A 106 -10.67 15.24 3.37
CA GLN A 106 -11.42 16.07 2.44
C GLN A 106 -12.88 16.28 2.89
N LEU A 107 -13.54 15.22 3.36
CA LEU A 107 -14.93 15.32 3.84
C LEU A 107 -15.05 16.18 5.12
N ALA A 108 -14.12 16.04 6.05
CA ALA A 108 -14.09 16.88 7.26
C ALA A 108 -13.91 18.36 6.90
N ARG A 109 -12.99 18.68 5.98
CA ARG A 109 -12.77 20.05 5.46
C ARG A 109 -13.97 20.62 4.71
N LEU A 110 -14.83 19.75 4.17
CA LEU A 110 -16.12 20.14 3.56
C LEU A 110 -17.24 20.30 4.60
N GLY A 111 -16.98 20.03 5.88
CA GLY A 111 -17.91 20.25 6.99
C GLY A 111 -18.81 19.06 7.32
N HIS A 112 -18.48 17.87 6.85
CA HIS A 112 -19.16 16.63 7.24
C HIS A 112 -18.58 16.06 8.53
N SER A 113 -19.41 15.39 9.32
CA SER A 113 -18.98 14.60 10.48
C SER A 113 -18.42 13.26 9.97
N VAL A 114 -17.13 12.99 10.18
CA VAL A 114 -16.45 11.83 9.61
C VAL A 114 -15.97 10.89 10.71
N VAL A 115 -16.27 9.60 10.56
CA VAL A 115 -15.73 8.53 11.42
C VAL A 115 -15.01 7.52 10.54
N ILE A 116 -13.74 7.25 10.86
CA ILE A 116 -12.92 6.22 10.18
C ILE A 116 -12.79 5.01 11.10
N PHE A 117 -13.28 3.87 10.65
CA PHE A 117 -13.21 2.59 11.35
C PHE A 117 -11.99 1.79 10.87
N GLU A 118 -11.13 1.40 11.79
CA GLU A 118 -9.92 0.61 11.51
C GLU A 118 -9.90 -0.67 12.35
N LYS A 119 -9.74 -1.82 11.68
CA LYS A 119 -9.67 -3.13 12.35
C LYS A 119 -8.43 -3.29 13.23
N SER A 120 -7.33 -2.63 12.86
CA SER A 120 -6.07 -2.68 13.60
C SER A 120 -6.09 -1.75 14.82
N ASN A 121 -5.19 -1.99 15.77
CA ASN A 121 -5.05 -1.17 16.96
C ASN A 121 -4.39 0.20 16.70
N ARG A 122 -3.89 0.46 15.48
CA ARG A 122 -3.31 1.73 15.04
C ARG A 122 -3.77 2.07 13.62
N ILE A 123 -3.87 3.37 13.36
CA ILE A 123 -4.30 3.95 12.09
C ILE A 123 -3.15 3.92 11.07
N GLY A 124 -3.48 3.76 9.77
CA GLY A 124 -2.55 3.90 8.66
C GLY A 124 -2.53 2.73 7.67
N GLY A 125 -3.23 1.62 7.94
CA GLY A 125 -3.28 0.46 7.06
C GLY A 125 -1.86 -0.05 6.72
N LEU A 126 -1.57 -0.28 5.43
CA LEU A 126 -0.25 -0.76 4.98
C LEU A 126 0.88 0.25 5.23
N LEU A 127 0.62 1.56 5.34
CA LEU A 127 1.62 2.53 5.75
C LEU A 127 2.17 2.22 7.14
N ARG A 128 1.30 1.75 8.03
CA ARG A 128 1.63 1.40 9.42
C ARG A 128 2.24 0.02 9.53
N TYR A 129 1.60 -0.97 8.90
CA TYR A 129 1.93 -2.37 9.14
C TYR A 129 2.60 -3.10 7.97
N GLY A 130 2.54 -2.54 6.74
CA GLY A 130 3.21 -3.12 5.57
C GLY A 130 4.60 -2.53 5.33
N ILE A 131 4.69 -1.20 5.35
CA ILE A 131 5.94 -0.46 5.06
C ILE A 131 6.87 -0.50 6.28
N PRO A 132 8.13 -0.93 6.17
CA PRO A 132 9.09 -0.90 7.27
C PRO A 132 9.45 0.53 7.71
N ASP A 133 9.83 0.69 8.99
CA ASP A 133 10.23 1.99 9.56
C ASP A 133 11.43 2.62 8.83
N PHE A 134 12.36 1.80 8.36
CA PHE A 134 13.52 2.28 7.61
C PHE A 134 13.20 2.82 6.20
N LYS A 135 11.95 2.62 5.72
CA LYS A 135 11.41 3.24 4.50
C LYS A 135 10.60 4.49 4.83
N MET A 136 9.85 4.45 5.92
CA MET A 136 9.03 5.56 6.38
C MET A 136 8.77 5.44 7.88
N GLU A 137 9.31 6.37 8.63
CA GLU A 137 9.13 6.45 10.08
C GLU A 137 7.68 6.73 10.43
N LYS A 138 7.15 6.02 11.44
CA LYS A 138 5.71 6.03 11.76
C LYS A 138 5.23 7.33 12.40
N TYR A 139 6.13 8.16 12.95
CA TYR A 139 5.76 9.49 13.45
C TYR A 139 5.17 10.38 12.35
N ASN A 140 5.52 10.13 11.06
CA ASN A 140 4.92 10.85 9.93
C ASN A 140 3.42 10.58 9.81
N ILE A 141 2.99 9.36 10.16
CA ILE A 141 1.58 9.00 10.20
C ILE A 141 0.93 9.64 11.43
N ASP A 142 1.57 9.53 12.60
CA ASP A 142 1.01 9.99 13.87
C ASP A 142 0.72 11.49 13.83
N ARG A 143 1.70 12.32 13.45
CA ARG A 143 1.49 13.78 13.34
C ARG A 143 0.38 14.16 12.34
N ARG A 144 0.18 13.35 11.29
CA ARG A 144 -0.91 13.61 10.32
C ARG A 144 -2.27 13.21 10.89
N ILE A 145 -2.33 12.14 11.66
CA ILE A 145 -3.54 11.74 12.39
C ILE A 145 -3.92 12.81 13.40
N ASP A 146 -2.97 13.30 14.20
CA ASP A 146 -3.19 14.38 15.17
C ASP A 146 -3.75 15.64 14.50
N GLN A 147 -3.26 16.00 13.31
CA GLN A 147 -3.81 17.11 12.53
C GLN A 147 -5.24 16.82 12.09
N MET A 148 -5.52 15.61 11.58
CA MET A 148 -6.86 15.24 11.11
C MET A 148 -7.89 15.17 12.27
N GLU A 149 -7.47 14.73 13.45
CA GLU A 149 -8.32 14.76 14.66
C GLU A 149 -8.68 16.22 15.02
N GLN A 150 -7.72 17.14 14.92
CA GLN A 150 -8.00 18.56 15.12
C GLN A 150 -8.90 19.16 14.01
N GLU A 151 -8.90 18.58 12.81
CA GLU A 151 -9.82 18.91 11.71
C GLU A 151 -11.23 18.30 11.90
N GLY A 152 -11.43 17.50 12.97
CA GLY A 152 -12.72 16.91 13.34
C GLY A 152 -12.95 15.48 12.83
N VAL A 153 -11.94 14.80 12.33
CA VAL A 153 -12.04 13.37 11.97
C VAL A 153 -11.96 12.53 13.25
N VAL A 154 -12.91 11.62 13.41
CA VAL A 154 -12.92 10.65 14.51
C VAL A 154 -12.34 9.33 14.02
N PHE A 155 -11.41 8.75 14.78
CA PHE A 155 -10.80 7.46 14.49
C PHE A 155 -11.22 6.40 15.51
N GLU A 156 -11.94 5.37 15.02
CA GLU A 156 -12.34 4.21 15.80
C GLU A 156 -11.40 3.03 15.49
N LYS A 157 -10.44 2.79 16.38
CA LYS A 157 -9.43 1.72 16.27
C LYS A 157 -9.94 0.42 16.86
N SER A 158 -9.39 -0.71 16.41
CA SER A 158 -9.82 -2.06 16.82
C SER A 158 -11.31 -2.30 16.58
N VAL A 159 -11.83 -1.77 15.46
CA VAL A 159 -13.22 -1.95 15.02
C VAL A 159 -13.24 -2.61 13.65
N LEU A 160 -13.63 -3.86 13.59
CA LEU A 160 -13.84 -4.59 12.35
C LEU A 160 -15.29 -4.39 11.87
N VAL A 161 -15.42 -3.94 10.62
CA VAL A 161 -16.74 -3.85 9.96
C VAL A 161 -16.93 -5.09 9.09
N GLY A 162 -17.96 -5.86 9.37
CA GLY A 162 -18.26 -7.13 8.71
C GLY A 162 -18.23 -8.31 9.68
N LYS A 163 -18.12 -9.52 9.13
CA LYS A 163 -18.04 -10.75 9.90
C LYS A 163 -16.59 -11.14 10.15
N ILE A 164 -16.31 -11.54 11.37
CA ILE A 164 -15.00 -12.08 11.72
C ILE A 164 -14.96 -13.59 11.43
N SER A 165 -13.87 -14.06 10.80
CA SER A 165 -13.68 -15.50 10.61
C SER A 165 -13.42 -16.21 11.94
N GLN A 166 -13.77 -17.50 12.05
CA GLN A 166 -13.47 -18.29 13.26
C GLN A 166 -11.97 -18.34 13.60
N LYS A 167 -11.12 -18.26 12.58
CA LYS A 167 -9.66 -18.24 12.74
C LYS A 167 -9.20 -16.90 13.36
N ASP A 168 -9.74 -15.79 12.88
CA ASP A 168 -9.33 -14.45 13.31
C ASP A 168 -9.97 -14.05 14.65
N ALA A 169 -11.17 -14.60 14.96
CA ALA A 169 -11.88 -14.32 16.20
C ALA A 169 -11.09 -14.68 17.47
N LYS A 170 -10.17 -15.65 17.38
CA LYS A 170 -9.31 -16.04 18.52
C LYS A 170 -8.29 -14.95 18.89
N ASN A 171 -7.89 -14.13 17.93
CA ASN A 171 -6.82 -13.14 18.09
C ASN A 171 -7.33 -11.70 18.00
N PHE A 172 -8.62 -11.50 17.75
CA PHE A 172 -9.22 -10.17 17.64
C PHE A 172 -9.98 -9.82 18.93
N SER A 173 -9.48 -8.85 19.67
CA SER A 173 -10.08 -8.36 20.92
C SER A 173 -10.91 -7.07 20.75
N GLY A 174 -11.12 -6.64 19.50
CA GLY A 174 -11.81 -5.41 19.18
C GLY A 174 -13.34 -5.55 19.06
N LYS A 175 -13.98 -4.47 18.67
CA LYS A 175 -15.42 -4.39 18.40
C LYS A 175 -15.72 -4.85 16.95
N VAL A 176 -16.82 -5.59 16.78
CA VAL A 176 -17.33 -5.95 15.44
C VAL A 176 -18.62 -5.19 15.19
N LEU A 177 -18.71 -4.50 14.06
CA LEU A 177 -19.90 -3.81 13.59
C LEU A 177 -20.41 -4.44 12.30
N SER A 178 -21.71 -4.52 12.13
CA SER A 178 -22.27 -4.94 10.85
C SER A 178 -22.30 -3.78 9.85
N PRO A 179 -22.19 -4.05 8.54
CA PRO A 179 -22.39 -3.04 7.50
C PRO A 179 -23.73 -2.31 7.62
N GLU A 180 -24.80 -3.04 7.94
CA GLU A 180 -26.15 -2.49 8.12
C GLU A 180 -26.21 -1.46 9.24
N ALA A 181 -25.44 -1.64 10.32
CA ALA A 181 -25.37 -0.65 11.40
C ALA A 181 -24.78 0.67 10.88
N LEU A 182 -23.74 0.61 10.05
CA LEU A 182 -23.17 1.80 9.45
C LEU A 182 -24.14 2.47 8.47
N GLU A 183 -24.81 1.68 7.62
CA GLU A 183 -25.79 2.22 6.66
C GLU A 183 -26.99 2.88 7.34
N ASN A 184 -27.36 2.45 8.53
CA ASN A 184 -28.44 3.05 9.33
C ASN A 184 -28.00 4.31 10.10
N ASP A 185 -26.76 4.32 10.58
CA ASP A 185 -26.26 5.38 11.45
C ASP A 185 -25.60 6.54 10.69
N PHE A 186 -25.26 6.35 9.40
CA PHE A 186 -24.54 7.31 8.60
C PHE A 186 -25.27 7.60 7.27
N ASP A 187 -25.19 8.84 6.80
CA ASP A 187 -25.78 9.27 5.51
C ASP A 187 -25.04 8.66 4.32
N ALA A 188 -23.75 8.37 4.45
CA ALA A 188 -22.95 7.67 3.46
C ALA A 188 -21.87 6.81 4.09
N VAL A 189 -21.50 5.71 3.43
CA VAL A 189 -20.46 4.78 3.82
C VAL A 189 -19.43 4.64 2.70
N LEU A 190 -18.14 4.82 2.99
CA LEU A 190 -17.04 4.58 2.05
C LEU A 190 -16.28 3.31 2.44
N ILE A 191 -16.23 2.34 1.54
CA ILE A 191 -15.37 1.16 1.66
C ILE A 191 -13.98 1.52 1.11
N ALA A 192 -12.97 1.54 1.99
CA ALA A 192 -11.57 1.84 1.68
C ALA A 192 -10.62 0.78 2.29
N GLY A 193 -11.07 -0.47 2.37
CA GLY A 193 -10.41 -1.59 3.05
C GLY A 193 -9.18 -2.15 2.34
N GLY A 194 -8.75 -1.58 1.20
CA GLY A 194 -7.57 -2.02 0.47
C GLY A 194 -7.75 -3.35 -0.27
N ALA A 195 -6.64 -3.95 -0.73
CA ALA A 195 -6.55 -5.28 -1.32
C ALA A 195 -5.57 -6.10 -0.48
N GLU A 196 -6.09 -7.00 0.35
CA GLU A 196 -5.28 -7.73 1.34
C GLU A 196 -5.25 -9.25 1.11
N GLN A 197 -5.97 -9.76 0.09
CA GLN A 197 -5.91 -11.18 -0.25
C GLN A 197 -4.57 -11.48 -0.95
N PRO A 198 -3.61 -12.16 -0.28
CA PRO A 198 -2.32 -12.41 -0.88
C PRO A 198 -2.42 -13.44 -2.01
N ARG A 199 -1.53 -13.33 -2.99
CA ARG A 199 -1.31 -14.39 -3.98
C ARG A 199 -0.58 -15.53 -3.30
N ASP A 200 -1.16 -16.72 -3.36
CA ASP A 200 -0.53 -17.94 -2.82
C ASP A 200 0.26 -18.69 -3.88
N LEU A 201 1.11 -19.63 -3.43
CA LEU A 201 1.93 -20.51 -4.25
C LEU A 201 1.64 -21.96 -3.84
N PRO A 202 0.61 -22.61 -4.44
CA PRO A 202 0.15 -23.94 -4.03
C PRO A 202 1.04 -25.05 -4.62
N VAL A 203 2.32 -25.07 -4.24
CA VAL A 203 3.26 -26.13 -4.59
C VAL A 203 3.39 -27.12 -3.42
N PRO A 204 3.90 -28.37 -3.65
CA PRO A 204 4.18 -29.30 -2.59
C PRO A 204 4.99 -28.67 -1.46
N GLY A 205 4.67 -28.99 -0.20
CA GLY A 205 5.32 -28.45 0.98
C GLY A 205 4.82 -27.06 1.42
N ARG A 206 3.79 -26.46 0.75
CA ARG A 206 3.24 -25.15 1.12
C ARG A 206 2.81 -25.05 2.59
N GLN A 207 2.41 -26.14 3.18
CA GLN A 207 1.93 -26.24 4.57
C GLN A 207 3.04 -26.36 5.61
N LEU A 208 4.30 -26.48 5.21
CA LEU A 208 5.44 -26.58 6.13
C LEU A 208 5.56 -25.30 6.98
N SER A 209 5.89 -25.50 8.26
CA SER A 209 6.26 -24.39 9.14
C SER A 209 7.50 -23.67 8.59
N GLY A 210 7.48 -22.34 8.62
CA GLY A 210 8.52 -21.50 8.03
C GLY A 210 8.18 -21.00 6.62
N VAL A 211 7.05 -21.38 6.02
CA VAL A 211 6.55 -20.82 4.76
C VAL A 211 5.40 -19.86 5.07
N HIS A 212 5.65 -18.55 4.96
CA HIS A 212 4.72 -17.49 5.38
C HIS A 212 4.47 -16.48 4.26
N PHE A 213 3.36 -15.76 4.32
CA PHE A 213 3.19 -14.57 3.50
C PHE A 213 4.04 -13.41 4.06
N ALA A 214 4.45 -12.50 3.20
CA ALA A 214 5.13 -11.26 3.61
C ALA A 214 4.34 -10.49 4.69
N MET A 215 3.01 -10.50 4.59
CA MET A 215 2.12 -9.84 5.54
C MET A 215 1.92 -10.60 6.87
N ASP A 216 2.49 -11.78 7.03
CA ASP A 216 2.65 -12.42 8.34
C ASP A 216 3.94 -11.95 9.04
N PHE A 217 4.91 -11.45 8.27
CA PHE A 217 6.26 -11.09 8.74
C PHE A 217 6.43 -9.58 8.99
N LEU A 218 6.11 -8.74 8.00
CA LEU A 218 6.35 -7.30 8.07
C LEU A 218 5.56 -6.60 9.20
N PRO A 219 4.25 -6.91 9.42
CA PRO A 219 3.50 -6.29 10.51
C PRO A 219 4.08 -6.59 11.89
N LEU A 220 4.56 -7.81 12.12
CA LEU A 220 5.16 -8.19 13.42
C LEU A 220 6.41 -7.35 13.71
N GLN A 221 7.28 -7.15 12.70
CA GLN A 221 8.45 -6.29 12.86
C GLN A 221 8.05 -4.83 13.13
N ASN A 222 7.07 -4.32 12.43
CA ASN A 222 6.58 -2.95 12.65
C ASN A 222 5.95 -2.78 14.05
N MET A 223 5.27 -3.79 14.57
CA MET A 223 4.78 -3.82 15.96
C MET A 223 5.94 -3.80 16.96
N ILE A 224 6.97 -4.59 16.72
CA ILE A 224 8.19 -4.61 17.58
C ILE A 224 8.88 -3.24 17.56
N CYS A 225 9.02 -2.61 16.39
CA CYS A 225 9.59 -1.25 16.27
C CYS A 225 8.73 -0.21 17.01
N ALA A 226 7.41 -0.42 17.06
CA ALA A 226 6.49 0.42 17.83
C ALA A 226 6.49 0.14 19.35
N GLY A 227 7.32 -0.81 19.84
CA GLY A 227 7.46 -1.14 21.25
C GLY A 227 6.49 -2.22 21.76
N ASP A 228 5.74 -2.88 20.88
CA ASP A 228 4.82 -3.96 21.27
C ASP A 228 5.62 -5.20 21.71
N LYS A 229 5.15 -5.82 22.80
CA LYS A 229 5.67 -7.11 23.26
C LYS A 229 4.83 -8.21 22.63
N LEU A 230 5.44 -9.00 21.75
CA LEU A 230 4.78 -10.12 21.08
C LEU A 230 5.20 -11.43 21.76
N GLU A 231 4.23 -12.29 22.11
CA GLU A 231 4.51 -13.62 22.66
C GLU A 231 5.19 -14.53 21.64
N HIS A 232 4.85 -14.37 20.35
CA HIS A 232 5.43 -15.11 19.25
C HIS A 232 5.86 -14.13 18.14
N SER A 233 7.15 -14.12 17.82
CA SER A 233 7.70 -13.33 16.72
C SER A 233 8.24 -14.24 15.62
N LEU A 234 7.82 -13.98 14.39
CA LEU A 234 8.45 -14.56 13.21
C LEU A 234 9.74 -13.78 12.96
N SER A 235 10.89 -14.43 13.08
CA SER A 235 12.21 -13.79 12.96
C SER A 235 13.07 -14.46 11.91
N ALA A 236 13.82 -13.64 11.15
CA ALA A 236 14.83 -14.07 10.19
C ALA A 236 16.22 -14.29 10.82
N LYS A 237 16.38 -13.98 12.11
CA LYS A 237 17.69 -14.08 12.80
C LYS A 237 18.29 -15.47 12.65
N ASP A 238 19.56 -15.52 12.24
CA ASP A 238 20.38 -16.73 12.06
C ASP A 238 19.80 -17.75 11.06
N LYS A 239 18.90 -17.31 10.15
CA LYS A 239 18.21 -18.15 9.17
C LYS A 239 18.68 -17.91 7.74
N HIS A 240 18.61 -18.94 6.92
CA HIS A 240 18.60 -18.81 5.46
C HIS A 240 17.19 -18.40 5.02
N VAL A 241 17.06 -17.19 4.49
CA VAL A 241 15.78 -16.62 4.08
C VAL A 241 15.64 -16.64 2.56
N VAL A 242 14.53 -17.18 2.09
CA VAL A 242 14.14 -17.08 0.68
C VAL A 242 12.92 -16.17 0.54
N VAL A 243 13.03 -15.12 -0.27
CA VAL A 243 11.94 -14.20 -0.59
C VAL A 243 11.46 -14.49 -2.02
N ILE A 244 10.18 -14.84 -2.19
CA ILE A 244 9.61 -15.13 -3.50
C ILE A 244 8.77 -13.95 -3.96
N GLY A 245 9.25 -13.27 -5.01
CA GLY A 245 8.67 -12.07 -5.59
C GLY A 245 9.59 -10.85 -5.46
N GLY A 246 9.73 -10.07 -6.52
CA GLY A 246 10.71 -8.99 -6.64
C GLY A 246 10.15 -7.56 -6.61
N GLY A 247 8.89 -7.41 -6.23
CA GLY A 247 8.28 -6.10 -6.05
C GLY A 247 8.74 -5.40 -4.75
N ASP A 248 8.15 -4.23 -4.47
CA ASP A 248 8.49 -3.42 -3.29
C ASP A 248 8.32 -4.20 -1.97
N THR A 249 7.26 -5.00 -1.85
CA THR A 249 7.04 -5.87 -0.68
C THR A 249 8.16 -6.90 -0.50
N GLY A 250 8.67 -7.46 -1.61
CA GLY A 250 9.84 -8.35 -1.58
C GLY A 250 11.10 -7.64 -1.11
N SER A 251 11.34 -6.42 -1.60
CA SER A 251 12.43 -5.56 -1.15
C SER A 251 12.33 -5.23 0.34
N ASP A 252 11.12 -5.01 0.86
CA ASP A 252 10.88 -4.76 2.28
C ASP A 252 11.16 -6.01 3.13
N CYS A 253 10.80 -7.20 2.63
CA CYS A 253 11.16 -8.47 3.26
C CYS A 253 12.68 -8.68 3.29
N VAL A 254 13.38 -8.37 2.20
CA VAL A 254 14.85 -8.44 2.12
C VAL A 254 15.50 -7.56 3.18
N GLY A 255 15.16 -6.25 3.20
CA GLY A 255 15.74 -5.31 4.15
C GLY A 255 15.40 -5.64 5.60
N THR A 256 14.18 -6.07 5.87
CA THR A 256 13.77 -6.51 7.22
C THR A 256 14.56 -7.75 7.67
N SER A 257 14.73 -8.73 6.77
CA SER A 257 15.49 -9.96 7.08
C SER A 257 16.97 -9.66 7.38
N ASN A 258 17.62 -8.81 6.57
CA ASN A 258 18.99 -8.37 6.80
C ASN A 258 19.14 -7.69 8.18
N ARG A 259 18.25 -6.76 8.51
CA ARG A 259 18.27 -6.01 9.77
C ARG A 259 17.95 -6.86 10.99
N GLN A 260 17.23 -7.97 10.82
CA GLN A 260 17.05 -8.98 11.87
C GLN A 260 18.26 -9.91 12.03
N GLY A 261 19.27 -9.85 11.17
CA GLY A 261 20.45 -10.69 11.23
C GLY A 261 20.28 -12.05 10.58
N ALA A 262 19.63 -12.09 9.41
CA ALA A 262 19.56 -13.30 8.58
C ALA A 262 20.97 -13.80 8.22
N LYS A 263 21.16 -15.12 8.17
CA LYS A 263 22.41 -15.76 7.75
C LYS A 263 22.67 -15.57 6.25
N SER A 264 21.62 -15.62 5.46
CA SER A 264 21.62 -15.25 4.05
C SER A 264 20.22 -14.84 3.61
N VAL A 265 20.12 -13.98 2.59
CA VAL A 265 18.86 -13.61 1.94
C VAL A 265 18.99 -13.84 0.45
N THR A 266 18.11 -14.70 -0.10
CA THR A 266 18.01 -14.95 -1.54
C THR A 266 16.62 -14.56 -2.02
N GLN A 267 16.53 -13.79 -3.11
CA GLN A 267 15.25 -13.37 -3.70
C GLN A 267 15.05 -14.04 -5.05
N PHE A 268 13.84 -14.60 -5.25
CA PHE A 268 13.46 -15.25 -6.51
C PHE A 268 12.45 -14.41 -7.28
N GLU A 269 12.73 -14.27 -8.57
CA GLU A 269 11.88 -13.62 -9.56
C GLU A 269 11.45 -14.60 -10.63
N LEU A 270 10.14 -14.67 -10.89
CA LEU A 270 9.57 -15.48 -11.96
C LEU A 270 9.94 -14.92 -13.34
N MET A 271 9.99 -13.60 -13.47
CA MET A 271 10.29 -12.91 -14.71
C MET A 271 11.78 -12.91 -15.02
N PRO A 272 12.16 -12.80 -16.29
CA PRO A 272 13.55 -12.58 -16.69
C PRO A 272 14.13 -11.33 -16.05
N GLN A 273 15.45 -11.31 -15.88
CA GLN A 273 16.13 -10.12 -15.40
C GLN A 273 15.87 -8.94 -16.36
N PRO A 274 15.31 -7.84 -15.87
CA PRO A 274 15.16 -6.64 -16.70
C PRO A 274 16.52 -6.11 -17.14
N PRO A 275 16.59 -5.38 -18.27
CA PRO A 275 17.82 -4.75 -18.71
C PRO A 275 18.34 -3.75 -17.68
N LYS A 276 19.65 -3.54 -17.61
CA LYS A 276 20.25 -2.57 -16.70
C LYS A 276 19.81 -1.15 -17.04
N GLU A 277 19.67 -0.85 -18.32
CA GLU A 277 19.25 0.44 -18.84
C GLU A 277 17.87 0.33 -19.50
N GLU A 278 17.10 1.41 -19.41
CA GLU A 278 15.78 1.51 -20.02
C GLU A 278 15.90 1.73 -21.53
N ASN A 279 15.09 1.03 -22.31
CA ASN A 279 14.81 1.41 -23.70
C ASN A 279 13.65 2.44 -23.73
N LYS A 280 13.99 3.72 -23.64
CA LYS A 280 13.02 4.83 -23.59
C LYS A 280 12.10 4.88 -24.82
N GLY A 281 12.59 4.45 -25.99
CA GLY A 281 11.78 4.36 -27.20
C GLY A 281 10.59 3.40 -27.10
N LEU A 282 10.64 2.43 -26.18
CA LEU A 282 9.57 1.46 -25.95
C LEU A 282 8.67 1.83 -24.77
N THR A 283 9.21 2.44 -23.71
CA THR A 283 8.51 2.59 -22.43
C THR A 283 8.16 4.02 -22.08
N TRP A 284 8.97 5.01 -22.45
CA TRP A 284 8.65 6.42 -22.11
C TRP A 284 7.36 6.92 -22.80
N PRO A 285 6.49 7.65 -22.13
CA PRO A 285 6.57 8.20 -20.76
C PRO A 285 6.00 7.30 -19.65
N TYR A 286 5.82 6.04 -19.96
CA TYR A 286 5.25 5.07 -19.03
C TYR A 286 6.31 4.48 -18.09
N TRP A 287 5.92 3.48 -17.33
CA TRP A 287 6.79 2.84 -16.34
C TRP A 287 8.00 2.16 -17.01
N PRO A 288 9.22 2.51 -16.61
CA PRO A 288 10.42 2.01 -17.27
C PRO A 288 10.66 0.54 -16.98
N GLN A 289 10.98 -0.22 -18.05
CA GLN A 289 11.44 -1.59 -17.93
C GLN A 289 12.96 -1.60 -17.76
N LYS A 290 13.41 -1.56 -16.51
CA LYS A 290 14.81 -1.63 -16.12
C LYS A 290 15.01 -2.34 -14.79
N LEU A 291 16.19 -2.93 -14.60
CA LEU A 291 16.57 -3.51 -13.31
C LEU A 291 16.61 -2.43 -12.24
N ARG A 292 15.79 -2.60 -11.20
CA ARG A 292 15.75 -1.71 -10.05
C ARG A 292 16.45 -2.38 -8.88
N THR A 293 17.31 -1.62 -8.21
CA THR A 293 17.99 -2.05 -7.00
C THR A 293 17.64 -1.06 -5.91
N SER A 294 16.95 -1.53 -4.87
CA SER A 294 16.63 -0.71 -3.69
C SER A 294 17.79 -0.71 -2.69
N SER A 295 17.74 0.22 -1.72
CA SER A 295 18.67 0.21 -0.59
C SER A 295 18.67 -1.12 0.16
N SER A 296 17.51 -1.77 0.30
CA SER A 296 17.40 -3.11 0.91
C SER A 296 18.23 -4.18 0.21
N HIS A 297 18.26 -4.17 -1.13
CA HIS A 297 19.10 -5.08 -1.90
C HIS A 297 20.60 -4.80 -1.71
N GLN A 298 20.96 -3.52 -1.52
CA GLN A 298 22.35 -3.11 -1.28
C GLN A 298 22.88 -3.54 0.10
N GLU A 299 21.98 -3.75 1.07
CA GLU A 299 22.31 -4.29 2.39
C GLU A 299 22.76 -5.77 2.33
N GLY A 300 22.45 -6.48 1.25
CA GLY A 300 22.85 -7.86 0.99
C GLY A 300 21.69 -8.73 0.54
N CYS A 301 21.74 -9.18 -0.72
CA CYS A 301 20.76 -10.09 -1.27
C CYS A 301 21.27 -10.74 -2.55
N GLU A 302 21.16 -12.05 -2.63
CA GLU A 302 21.35 -12.77 -3.88
C GLU A 302 20.02 -12.77 -4.65
N ARG A 303 20.02 -12.20 -5.87
CA ARG A 303 18.82 -12.12 -6.71
C ARG A 303 18.90 -13.12 -7.86
N GLN A 304 17.89 -13.96 -7.97
CA GLN A 304 17.75 -14.98 -9.00
C GLN A 304 16.52 -14.68 -9.85
N PHE A 305 16.68 -14.68 -11.17
CA PHE A 305 15.64 -14.34 -12.14
C PHE A 305 15.27 -15.53 -13.03
N ALA A 306 14.11 -15.48 -13.65
CA ALA A 306 13.56 -16.54 -14.49
C ALA A 306 13.56 -17.90 -13.76
N LEU A 307 13.09 -17.92 -12.52
CA LEU A 307 12.98 -19.11 -11.68
C LEU A 307 11.53 -19.39 -11.28
N ALA A 308 11.11 -20.63 -11.43
CA ALA A 308 9.89 -21.15 -10.82
C ALA A 308 10.21 -21.96 -9.57
N THR A 309 9.45 -21.76 -8.51
CA THR A 309 9.48 -22.63 -7.32
C THR A 309 8.66 -23.87 -7.60
N LYS A 310 9.25 -25.05 -7.41
CA LYS A 310 8.62 -26.35 -7.65
C LYS A 310 8.10 -26.99 -6.37
N GLU A 311 8.83 -26.83 -5.27
CA GLU A 311 8.54 -27.52 -4.02
C GLU A 311 9.22 -26.80 -2.84
N PHE A 312 8.57 -26.78 -1.70
CA PHE A 312 9.18 -26.51 -0.40
C PHE A 312 9.53 -27.84 0.24
N MET A 313 10.83 -28.11 0.33
CA MET A 313 11.34 -29.33 0.96
C MET A 313 11.44 -29.13 2.47
N GLY A 314 11.20 -30.17 3.23
CA GLY A 314 11.26 -30.04 4.68
C GLY A 314 11.42 -31.34 5.44
N GLU A 315 11.80 -31.22 6.69
CA GLU A 315 11.95 -32.30 7.63
C GLU A 315 11.20 -32.00 8.94
N ASN A 316 10.57 -33.00 9.52
CA ASN A 316 9.81 -32.84 10.77
C ASN A 316 8.77 -31.70 10.73
N GLY A 317 8.14 -31.48 9.57
CA GLY A 317 7.12 -30.45 9.37
C GLY A 317 7.65 -29.02 9.26
N LYS A 318 8.96 -28.82 9.14
CA LYS A 318 9.62 -27.52 8.95
C LYS A 318 10.30 -27.45 7.59
N VAL A 319 10.25 -26.28 6.94
CA VAL A 319 10.98 -26.04 5.70
C VAL A 319 12.48 -26.06 5.95
N THR A 320 13.23 -26.70 5.05
CA THR A 320 14.70 -26.77 5.07
C THR A 320 15.33 -26.33 3.75
N ALA A 321 14.56 -26.37 2.66
CA ALA A 321 15.04 -25.94 1.35
C ALA A 321 13.88 -25.60 0.41
N VAL A 322 14.22 -24.87 -0.66
CA VAL A 322 13.32 -24.58 -1.78
C VAL A 322 13.90 -25.20 -3.05
N LYS A 323 13.13 -26.04 -3.71
CA LYS A 323 13.46 -26.58 -5.04
C LYS A 323 12.90 -25.68 -6.12
N THR A 324 13.74 -25.28 -7.07
CA THR A 324 13.40 -24.40 -8.20
C THR A 324 13.75 -25.04 -9.52
N CYS A 325 13.24 -24.49 -10.63
CA CYS A 325 13.73 -24.74 -11.98
C CYS A 325 13.89 -23.43 -12.74
N SER A 326 14.81 -23.41 -13.70
CA SER A 326 15.01 -22.26 -14.60
C SER A 326 13.90 -22.17 -15.64
N LEU A 327 13.59 -20.95 -16.07
CA LEU A 327 12.56 -20.66 -17.06
C LEU A 327 13.15 -20.03 -18.31
N VAL A 328 12.61 -20.39 -19.47
CA VAL A 328 12.78 -19.65 -20.72
C VAL A 328 11.47 -18.97 -21.06
N TRP A 329 11.55 -17.69 -21.39
CA TRP A 329 10.41 -16.85 -21.74
C TRP A 329 10.39 -16.54 -23.22
N GLU A 330 9.29 -16.91 -23.89
CA GLU A 330 9.07 -16.64 -25.31
C GLU A 330 7.64 -16.12 -25.51
N ASN A 331 7.49 -14.99 -26.20
CA ASN A 331 6.18 -14.39 -26.52
C ASN A 331 5.24 -14.23 -25.30
N GLY A 332 5.80 -13.85 -24.15
CA GLY A 332 5.02 -13.65 -22.90
C GLY A 332 4.58 -14.93 -22.19
N LYS A 333 5.04 -16.09 -22.64
CA LYS A 333 4.83 -17.40 -22.00
C LYS A 333 6.18 -17.95 -21.55
N TYR A 334 6.15 -18.78 -20.51
CA TYR A 334 7.36 -19.46 -20.06
C TYR A 334 7.25 -20.96 -20.20
N SER A 335 8.39 -21.62 -20.38
CA SER A 335 8.59 -23.06 -20.28
C SER A 335 9.70 -23.36 -19.28
N GLU A 336 9.61 -24.49 -18.62
CA GLU A 336 10.63 -24.96 -17.70
C GLU A 336 11.79 -25.60 -18.49
N VAL A 337 13.01 -25.34 -18.03
CA VAL A 337 14.22 -25.96 -18.62
C VAL A 337 14.44 -27.29 -17.93
N GLU A 338 14.35 -28.37 -18.68
CA GLU A 338 14.58 -29.73 -18.18
C GLU A 338 15.99 -29.89 -17.60
N GLY A 339 16.11 -30.53 -16.44
CA GLY A 339 17.39 -30.77 -15.77
C GLY A 339 18.02 -29.53 -15.14
N SER A 340 17.31 -28.41 -15.05
CA SER A 340 17.79 -27.16 -14.46
C SER A 340 17.45 -26.98 -12.97
N GLU A 341 16.93 -28.03 -12.36
CA GLU A 341 16.53 -27.97 -10.95
C GLU A 341 17.71 -27.61 -10.04
N LYS A 342 17.43 -26.69 -9.10
CA LYS A 342 18.34 -26.28 -8.04
C LYS A 342 17.65 -26.30 -6.68
N ILE A 343 18.43 -26.59 -5.66
CA ILE A 343 17.97 -26.60 -4.28
C ILE A 343 18.69 -25.47 -3.53
N TYR A 344 17.91 -24.59 -2.89
CA TYR A 344 18.39 -23.49 -2.08
C TYR A 344 18.06 -23.76 -0.62
N PRO A 345 19.00 -23.62 0.31
CA PRO A 345 18.71 -23.76 1.75
C PRO A 345 17.74 -22.66 2.19
N ALA A 346 16.73 -23.02 2.99
CA ALA A 346 15.74 -22.10 3.49
C ALA A 346 15.17 -22.55 4.82
N ASP A 347 15.42 -21.77 5.87
CA ASP A 347 14.78 -21.93 7.19
C ASP A 347 13.51 -21.05 7.30
N LEU A 348 13.38 -20.07 6.42
CA LEU A 348 12.26 -19.16 6.32
C LEU A 348 12.00 -18.80 4.86
N VAL A 349 10.76 -18.96 4.41
CA VAL A 349 10.30 -18.55 3.08
C VAL A 349 9.23 -17.48 3.24
N LEU A 350 9.39 -16.35 2.52
CA LEU A 350 8.47 -15.23 2.53
C LEU A 350 7.85 -15.05 1.14
N LEU A 351 6.54 -15.29 1.04
CA LEU A 351 5.77 -15.11 -0.19
C LEU A 351 5.37 -13.63 -0.34
N SER A 352 5.98 -12.93 -1.27
CA SER A 352 5.78 -11.49 -1.56
C SER A 352 5.33 -11.24 -3.00
N MET A 353 4.42 -12.07 -3.50
CA MET A 353 3.95 -12.08 -4.89
C MET A 353 2.79 -11.11 -5.16
N GLY A 354 2.55 -10.13 -4.27
CA GLY A 354 1.46 -9.17 -4.36
C GLY A 354 0.12 -9.73 -3.90
N PHE A 355 -0.92 -8.91 -4.10
CA PHE A 355 -2.29 -9.23 -3.73
C PHE A 355 -3.14 -9.50 -4.97
N VAL A 356 -4.19 -10.28 -4.84
CA VAL A 356 -5.09 -10.63 -5.94
C VAL A 356 -6.40 -9.86 -5.90
N SER A 357 -6.89 -9.51 -4.72
CA SER A 357 -8.17 -8.83 -4.53
C SER A 357 -8.30 -8.28 -3.10
N PRO A 358 -9.34 -7.50 -2.81
CA PRO A 358 -9.81 -7.26 -1.45
C PRO A 358 -10.19 -8.57 -0.75
N THR A 359 -10.26 -8.53 0.58
CA THR A 359 -10.83 -9.62 1.37
C THR A 359 -12.28 -9.86 0.94
N GLN A 360 -12.56 -11.07 0.46
CA GLN A 360 -13.86 -11.40 -0.13
C GLN A 360 -15.03 -11.38 0.88
N SER A 361 -14.75 -11.59 2.17
CA SER A 361 -15.74 -11.44 3.24
C SER A 361 -16.26 -10.00 3.31
N LEU A 362 -15.40 -9.00 3.23
CA LEU A 362 -15.80 -7.58 3.25
C LEU A 362 -16.83 -7.25 2.16
N ILE A 363 -16.56 -7.71 0.93
CA ILE A 363 -17.45 -7.52 -0.22
C ILE A 363 -18.79 -8.22 0.01
N ALA A 364 -18.75 -9.47 0.49
CA ALA A 364 -19.94 -10.27 0.75
C ALA A 364 -20.79 -9.67 1.89
N ASP A 365 -20.15 -9.18 2.95
CA ASP A 365 -20.84 -8.61 4.10
C ASP A 365 -21.56 -7.30 3.74
N PHE A 366 -20.94 -6.45 2.89
CA PHE A 366 -21.57 -5.25 2.34
C PHE A 366 -22.57 -5.55 1.21
N GLN A 367 -22.65 -6.79 0.70
CA GLN A 367 -23.49 -7.20 -0.42
C GLN A 367 -23.28 -6.33 -1.67
N VAL A 368 -22.05 -5.90 -1.91
CA VAL A 368 -21.68 -5.11 -3.08
C VAL A 368 -21.24 -6.02 -4.24
N GLU A 369 -21.51 -5.56 -5.48
CA GLU A 369 -21.11 -6.28 -6.68
C GLU A 369 -19.59 -6.27 -6.87
N LYS A 370 -19.09 -7.33 -7.52
CA LYS A 370 -17.68 -7.46 -7.92
C LYS A 370 -17.47 -7.18 -9.39
N ASP A 371 -16.29 -6.65 -9.70
CA ASP A 371 -15.78 -6.63 -11.07
C ASP A 371 -15.22 -8.01 -11.48
N SER A 372 -14.79 -8.15 -12.73
CA SER A 372 -14.21 -9.39 -13.26
C SER A 372 -12.89 -9.81 -12.58
N ARG A 373 -12.26 -8.91 -11.82
CA ARG A 373 -11.01 -9.17 -11.07
C ARG A 373 -11.26 -9.46 -9.59
N GLY A 374 -12.53 -9.45 -9.14
CA GLY A 374 -12.90 -9.69 -7.76
C GLY A 374 -12.81 -8.47 -6.83
N ASN A 375 -12.67 -7.26 -7.37
CA ASN A 375 -12.72 -6.01 -6.62
C ASN A 375 -14.16 -5.50 -6.51
N VAL A 376 -14.42 -4.53 -5.62
CA VAL A 376 -15.71 -3.85 -5.58
C VAL A 376 -15.95 -3.12 -6.89
N LYS A 377 -17.09 -3.41 -7.53
CA LYS A 377 -17.51 -2.77 -8.78
C LYS A 377 -18.02 -1.36 -8.49
N ALA A 378 -17.27 -0.35 -8.89
CA ALA A 378 -17.64 1.07 -8.86
C ALA A 378 -16.87 1.80 -9.95
N SER A 379 -17.55 2.67 -10.71
CA SER A 379 -16.89 3.48 -11.76
C SER A 379 -16.08 4.62 -11.15
N ASP A 380 -15.02 5.05 -11.81
CA ASP A 380 -14.29 6.29 -11.48
C ASP A 380 -14.67 7.48 -12.38
N ASN A 381 -15.66 7.27 -13.26
CA ASN A 381 -16.12 8.25 -14.23
C ASN A 381 -17.64 8.42 -14.15
N GLY A 382 -18.12 9.59 -14.56
CA GLY A 382 -19.53 9.91 -14.69
C GLY A 382 -20.14 10.47 -13.42
N LEU A 383 -21.47 10.61 -13.46
CA LEU A 383 -22.25 11.23 -12.38
C LEU A 383 -22.28 10.36 -11.11
N ASP A 384 -22.27 9.03 -11.30
CA ASP A 384 -22.31 8.03 -10.24
C ASP A 384 -20.91 7.48 -9.92
N SER A 385 -19.87 8.31 -10.08
CA SER A 385 -18.50 7.88 -9.77
C SER A 385 -18.36 7.44 -8.32
N TYR A 386 -17.59 6.36 -8.10
CA TYR A 386 -17.32 5.71 -6.82
C TYR A 386 -18.53 5.08 -6.11
N THR A 387 -19.76 5.15 -6.69
CA THR A 387 -20.93 4.47 -6.14
C THR A 387 -20.88 2.98 -6.43
N THR A 388 -21.41 2.17 -5.51
CA THR A 388 -21.63 0.74 -5.69
C THR A 388 -23.08 0.48 -6.15
N ASN A 389 -23.49 -0.78 -6.20
CA ASN A 389 -24.91 -1.15 -6.37
C ASN A 389 -25.79 -0.78 -5.14
N ARG A 390 -25.21 -0.33 -4.03
CA ARG A 390 -25.90 0.15 -2.82
C ARG A 390 -25.91 1.67 -2.83
N LYS A 391 -27.13 2.27 -2.66
CA LYS A 391 -27.39 3.71 -2.89
C LYS A 391 -26.46 4.66 -2.14
N ASN A 392 -26.14 4.37 -0.86
CA ASN A 392 -25.34 5.21 0.01
C ASN A 392 -23.95 4.60 0.32
N VAL A 393 -23.55 3.56 -0.41
CA VAL A 393 -22.27 2.87 -0.22
C VAL A 393 -21.35 3.14 -1.41
N PHE A 394 -20.16 3.67 -1.10
CA PHE A 394 -19.11 4.04 -2.05
C PHE A 394 -17.88 3.15 -1.85
N ALA A 395 -17.01 3.10 -2.85
CA ALA A 395 -15.75 2.36 -2.76
C ALA A 395 -14.60 3.12 -3.41
N ALA A 396 -13.44 3.16 -2.76
CA ALA A 396 -12.25 3.83 -3.28
C ALA A 396 -10.93 3.16 -2.85
N GLY A 397 -9.89 3.40 -3.62
CA GLY A 397 -8.57 2.80 -3.41
C GLY A 397 -8.49 1.38 -3.95
N ASP A 398 -7.56 0.59 -3.39
CA ASP A 398 -7.28 -0.75 -3.90
C ASP A 398 -8.47 -1.72 -3.77
N VAL A 399 -9.42 -1.47 -2.88
CA VAL A 399 -10.66 -2.26 -2.76
C VAL A 399 -11.49 -2.24 -4.05
N ARG A 400 -11.43 -1.14 -4.81
CA ARG A 400 -12.10 -0.92 -6.08
C ARG A 400 -11.16 -1.10 -7.27
N ARG A 401 -9.97 -0.52 -7.19
CA ARG A 401 -9.01 -0.47 -8.28
C ARG A 401 -8.21 -1.76 -8.44
N GLY A 402 -8.05 -2.53 -7.38
CA GLY A 402 -7.03 -3.55 -7.21
C GLY A 402 -5.72 -2.94 -6.74
N GLN A 403 -4.75 -3.77 -6.38
CA GLN A 403 -3.45 -3.35 -5.90
C GLN A 403 -2.84 -2.24 -6.78
N SER A 404 -2.45 -1.12 -6.16
CA SER A 404 -1.96 0.07 -6.86
C SER A 404 -0.94 0.85 -6.02
N LEU A 405 -0.51 2.02 -6.52
CA LEU A 405 0.44 2.89 -5.84
C LEU A 405 -0.27 3.73 -4.76
N VAL A 406 0.49 4.12 -3.72
CA VAL A 406 -0.01 5.01 -2.65
C VAL A 406 -0.66 6.29 -3.21
N VAL A 407 -0.06 6.86 -4.24
CA VAL A 407 -0.57 8.08 -4.90
C VAL A 407 -1.91 7.85 -5.60
N TRP A 408 -2.18 6.65 -6.13
CA TRP A 408 -3.49 6.28 -6.66
C TRP A 408 -4.54 6.17 -5.56
N ALA A 409 -4.18 5.57 -4.43
CA ALA A 409 -5.09 5.46 -3.29
C ALA A 409 -5.49 6.84 -2.76
N ILE A 410 -4.54 7.78 -2.63
CA ILE A 410 -4.81 9.17 -2.24
C ILE A 410 -5.75 9.85 -3.24
N ARG A 411 -5.47 9.73 -4.57
CA ARG A 411 -6.35 10.28 -5.61
C ARG A 411 -7.76 9.75 -5.49
N GLU A 412 -7.92 8.44 -5.36
CA GLU A 412 -9.25 7.82 -5.28
C GLU A 412 -10.00 8.25 -4.01
N GLY A 413 -9.31 8.37 -2.89
CA GLY A 413 -9.91 8.91 -1.67
C GLY A 413 -10.44 10.34 -1.86
N ARG A 414 -9.64 11.22 -2.47
CA ARG A 414 -10.06 12.60 -2.80
C ARG A 414 -11.28 12.62 -3.71
N LYS A 415 -11.25 11.82 -4.78
CA LYS A 415 -12.35 11.77 -5.76
C LYS A 415 -13.63 11.15 -5.20
N ALA A 416 -13.50 10.13 -4.35
CA ALA A 416 -14.63 9.56 -3.65
C ALA A 416 -15.26 10.58 -2.68
N ALA A 417 -14.44 11.40 -1.99
CA ALA A 417 -14.95 12.48 -1.15
C ALA A 417 -15.75 13.52 -1.95
N GLU A 418 -15.28 13.90 -3.15
CA GLU A 418 -16.04 14.78 -4.06
C GLU A 418 -17.38 14.15 -4.45
N ALA A 419 -17.40 12.85 -4.79
CA ALA A 419 -18.62 12.14 -5.15
C ALA A 419 -19.62 12.03 -3.99
N ILE A 420 -19.12 11.68 -2.78
CA ILE A 420 -19.93 11.62 -1.56
C ILE A 420 -20.51 13.00 -1.22
N ASN A 421 -19.69 14.06 -1.26
CA ASN A 421 -20.17 15.41 -1.00
C ASN A 421 -21.28 15.82 -1.97
N LYS A 422 -21.12 15.52 -3.24
CA LYS A 422 -22.16 15.78 -4.27
C LYS A 422 -23.44 14.99 -3.94
N PHE A 423 -23.34 13.71 -3.60
CA PHE A 423 -24.48 12.87 -3.23
C PHE A 423 -25.23 13.45 -2.01
N LEU A 424 -24.49 13.87 -0.97
CA LEU A 424 -25.07 14.41 0.27
C LEU A 424 -25.64 15.83 0.11
N SER A 425 -25.22 16.57 -0.92
CA SER A 425 -25.69 17.92 -1.23
C SER A 425 -26.92 17.91 -2.15
N THR A 426 -27.29 16.75 -2.71
CA THR A 426 -28.50 16.61 -3.55
C THR A 426 -29.72 16.44 -2.63
N PRO A 427 -30.79 17.25 -2.81
CA PRO A 427 -31.99 17.21 -1.96
C PRO A 427 -32.70 15.86 -2.00
#